data_ab518f5c15e375208f96641b0915bda6
#
_entry.id   ab518f5c15e375208f96641b0915bda6
#
_cell.length_a   1.000
_cell.length_b   1.000
_cell.length_c   1.000
_cell.angle_alpha   90.00
_cell.angle_beta   90.00
_cell.angle_gamma   90.00
#
_symmetry.space_group_name_H-M   'P 1'
#
loop_
_entity.id
_entity.type
_entity.pdbx_description
1 polymer ?
#
loop_
_entity_poly.entity_id
_entity_poly.type
_entity_poly.pdbx_seq_one_letter_code
_entity_poly.pdbx_strand_id
1 'polypeptide(L)'
;MSIEDVNINMFQWINAAATQNTFLDKIAIFASHNLIGGLLGFLLISVFFKNKKYRTQFIKTLIFVLVALLFTNIIHAFYYHPRPFAMGLGHALVGHGSTSSFPSMHTLTVATIAFSYLLSGFRKIGSIGLLLSGIVGWSRIYVGVHFPFDVIGSFVFAFMIVWGTNYIYEEYRIKLMKMIAVPVIEENIL
;
A
#
# COMPACT_ATOMS: atom_id res chain seq x y z
N MET A 1 -30.50 3.66 1.56
CA MET A 1 -29.29 2.85 1.81
C MET A 1 -28.13 3.81 1.89
N SER A 2 -27.49 3.95 3.03
CA SER A 2 -26.33 4.82 3.19
C SER A 2 -25.10 4.19 2.55
N ILE A 3 -24.02 4.99 2.33
CA ILE A 3 -22.73 4.47 1.87
C ILE A 3 -22.19 3.42 2.84
N GLU A 4 -22.38 3.66 4.15
CA GLU A 4 -21.96 2.73 5.20
C GLU A 4 -22.76 1.41 5.16
N ASP A 5 -24.06 1.44 4.88
CA ASP A 5 -24.85 0.21 4.70
C ASP A 5 -24.30 -0.64 3.55
N VAL A 6 -23.88 0.00 2.45
CA VAL A 6 -23.25 -0.71 1.31
C VAL A 6 -21.94 -1.36 1.74
N ASN A 7 -21.10 -0.61 2.48
CA ASN A 7 -19.82 -1.08 2.98
C ASN A 7 -19.96 -2.30 3.91
N ILE A 8 -20.93 -2.24 4.85
CA ILE A 8 -21.24 -3.33 5.78
C ILE A 8 -21.79 -4.55 5.03
N ASN A 9 -22.71 -4.36 4.08
CA ASN A 9 -23.29 -5.48 3.31
C ASN A 9 -22.22 -6.19 2.47
N MET A 10 -21.34 -5.43 1.80
CA MET A 10 -20.22 -6.01 1.05
C MET A 10 -19.25 -6.77 1.96
N PHE A 11 -18.97 -6.22 3.14
CA PHE A 11 -18.15 -6.90 4.16
C PHE A 11 -18.79 -8.23 4.56
N GLN A 12 -20.06 -8.22 4.95
CA GLN A 12 -20.77 -9.41 5.39
C GLN A 12 -20.80 -10.49 4.30
N TRP A 13 -21.01 -10.10 3.04
CA TRP A 13 -21.00 -11.04 1.92
C TRP A 13 -19.64 -11.74 1.74
N ILE A 14 -18.53 -11.00 1.88
CA ILE A 14 -17.17 -11.56 1.74
C ILE A 14 -16.82 -12.40 2.98
N ASN A 15 -17.11 -11.89 4.18
CA ASN A 15 -16.77 -12.55 5.44
C ASN A 15 -17.68 -13.74 5.77
N ALA A 16 -18.87 -13.87 5.16
CA ALA A 16 -19.77 -14.99 5.37
C ALA A 16 -19.14 -16.36 5.08
N ALA A 17 -18.13 -16.42 4.22
CA ALA A 17 -17.39 -17.64 3.91
C ALA A 17 -16.33 -18.00 5.00
N ALA A 18 -16.01 -17.08 5.90
CA ALA A 18 -15.09 -17.32 7.01
C ALA A 18 -15.69 -18.36 7.98
N THR A 19 -14.86 -19.24 8.48
CA THR A 19 -15.21 -20.41 9.31
C THR A 19 -15.94 -21.55 8.59
N GLN A 20 -16.34 -21.36 7.32
CA GLN A 20 -17.03 -22.40 6.54
C GLN A 20 -16.06 -23.37 5.85
N ASN A 21 -14.84 -22.93 5.57
CA ASN A 21 -13.83 -23.72 4.88
C ASN A 21 -12.45 -23.48 5.48
N THR A 22 -11.98 -24.44 6.28
CA THR A 22 -10.69 -24.37 6.98
C THR A 22 -9.50 -24.15 6.04
N PHE A 23 -9.54 -24.66 4.81
CA PHE A 23 -8.45 -24.45 3.84
C PHE A 23 -8.41 -23.00 3.35
N LEU A 24 -9.58 -22.43 3.03
CA LEU A 24 -9.68 -21.03 2.62
C LEU A 24 -9.31 -20.08 3.76
N ASP A 25 -9.73 -20.40 5.00
CA ASP A 25 -9.35 -19.64 6.19
C ASP A 25 -7.83 -19.57 6.35
N LYS A 26 -7.14 -20.71 6.21
CA LYS A 26 -5.65 -20.76 6.29
C LYS A 26 -4.99 -19.92 5.19
N ILE A 27 -5.51 -19.97 3.96
CA ILE A 27 -5.01 -19.15 2.85
C ILE A 27 -5.21 -17.67 3.17
N ALA A 28 -6.38 -17.27 3.63
CA ALA A 28 -6.68 -15.88 3.96
C ALA A 28 -5.82 -15.38 5.14
N ILE A 29 -5.65 -16.17 6.19
CA ILE A 29 -4.77 -15.85 7.31
C ILE A 29 -3.32 -15.70 6.83
N PHE A 30 -2.82 -16.64 6.03
CA PHE A 30 -1.48 -16.56 5.45
C PHE A 30 -1.30 -15.30 4.60
N ALA A 31 -2.24 -15.01 3.70
CA ALA A 31 -2.20 -13.82 2.86
C ALA A 31 -2.24 -12.53 3.69
N SER A 32 -3.03 -12.51 4.77
CA SER A 32 -3.20 -11.37 5.65
C SER A 32 -1.95 -11.00 6.45
N HIS A 33 -1.09 -11.97 6.81
CA HIS A 33 0.09 -11.76 7.65
C HIS A 33 1.42 -11.94 6.92
N ASN A 34 1.56 -12.99 6.13
CA ASN A 34 2.86 -13.45 5.63
C ASN A 34 3.24 -12.83 4.27
N LEU A 35 2.28 -12.50 3.41
CA LEU A 35 2.59 -11.92 2.09
C LEU A 35 3.32 -10.58 2.19
N ILE A 36 3.00 -9.75 3.18
CA ILE A 36 3.71 -8.48 3.39
C ILE A 36 5.16 -8.73 3.76
N GLY A 37 5.40 -9.63 4.72
CA GLY A 37 6.76 -10.00 5.12
C GLY A 37 7.58 -10.54 3.94
N GLY A 38 6.98 -11.39 3.11
CA GLY A 38 7.57 -11.91 1.89
C GLY A 38 7.91 -10.82 0.88
N LEU A 39 7.01 -9.86 0.65
CA LEU A 39 7.24 -8.72 -0.25
C LEU A 39 8.33 -7.78 0.26
N LEU A 40 8.34 -7.46 1.55
CA LEU A 40 9.40 -6.66 2.17
C LEU A 40 10.74 -7.39 2.11
N GLY A 41 10.78 -8.70 2.33
CA GLY A 41 11.96 -9.53 2.17
C GLY A 41 12.49 -9.51 0.72
N PHE A 42 11.61 -9.65 -0.27
CA PHE A 42 11.96 -9.53 -1.69
C PHE A 42 12.54 -8.15 -2.01
N LEU A 43 11.95 -7.08 -1.48
CA LEU A 43 12.47 -5.72 -1.63
C LEU A 43 13.87 -5.59 -1.03
N LEU A 44 14.11 -6.13 0.16
CA LEU A 44 15.43 -6.10 0.80
C LEU A 44 16.48 -6.84 -0.05
N ILE A 45 16.14 -8.00 -0.60
CA ILE A 45 17.02 -8.75 -1.50
C ILE A 45 17.37 -7.94 -2.75
N SER A 46 16.46 -7.08 -3.24
CA SER A 46 16.70 -6.25 -4.42
C SER A 46 17.86 -5.24 -4.25
N VAL A 47 18.25 -4.91 -3.01
CA VAL A 47 19.41 -4.06 -2.70
C VAL A 47 20.72 -4.71 -3.16
N PHE A 48 20.79 -6.04 -3.09
CA PHE A 48 21.98 -6.80 -3.46
C PHE A 48 22.14 -6.99 -4.97
N PHE A 49 21.16 -6.62 -5.78
CA PHE A 49 21.30 -6.64 -7.23
C PHE A 49 22.35 -5.61 -7.67
N LYS A 50 23.30 -6.03 -8.49
CA LYS A 50 24.37 -5.18 -9.03
C LYS A 50 23.84 -4.04 -9.91
N ASN A 51 22.62 -4.17 -10.45
CA ASN A 51 22.02 -3.19 -11.34
C ASN A 51 21.55 -1.93 -10.59
N LYS A 52 22.19 -0.79 -10.87
CA LYS A 52 21.89 0.52 -10.28
C LYS A 52 20.41 0.91 -10.38
N LYS A 53 19.73 0.55 -11.48
CA LYS A 53 18.31 0.87 -11.70
C LYS A 53 17.41 0.25 -10.62
N TYR A 54 17.64 -1.03 -10.25
CA TYR A 54 16.86 -1.70 -9.20
C TYR A 54 17.15 -1.13 -7.82
N ARG A 55 18.41 -0.80 -7.53
CA ARG A 55 18.79 -0.19 -6.25
C ARG A 55 18.14 1.20 -6.06
N THR A 56 18.17 2.03 -7.11
CA THR A 56 17.50 3.35 -7.07
C THR A 56 16.00 3.18 -6.88
N GLN A 57 15.38 2.23 -7.58
CA GLN A 57 13.95 1.97 -7.43
C GLN A 57 13.61 1.48 -6.03
N PHE A 58 14.43 0.62 -5.42
CA PHE A 58 14.25 0.21 -4.03
C PHE A 58 14.23 1.39 -3.06
N ILE A 59 15.22 2.29 -3.17
CA ILE A 59 15.31 3.48 -2.29
C ILE A 59 14.07 4.37 -2.46
N LYS A 60 13.64 4.62 -3.70
CA LYS A 60 12.40 5.37 -3.97
C LYS A 60 11.19 4.69 -3.32
N THR A 61 11.06 3.37 -3.50
CA THR A 61 9.95 2.61 -2.93
C THR A 61 9.94 2.69 -1.40
N LEU A 62 11.11 2.60 -0.76
CA LEU A 62 11.22 2.74 0.69
C LEU A 62 10.71 4.11 1.17
N ILE A 63 11.10 5.19 0.49
CA ILE A 63 10.61 6.55 0.79
C ILE A 63 9.07 6.61 0.66
N PHE A 64 8.51 6.08 -0.43
CA PHE A 64 7.06 6.07 -0.63
C PHE A 64 6.31 5.28 0.44
N VAL A 65 6.85 4.13 0.86
CA VAL A 65 6.29 3.33 1.96
C VAL A 65 6.34 4.10 3.28
N LEU A 66 7.45 4.78 3.59
CA LEU A 66 7.55 5.60 4.80
C LEU A 66 6.53 6.75 4.79
N VAL A 67 6.34 7.43 3.65
CA VAL A 67 5.31 8.46 3.48
C VAL A 67 3.91 7.86 3.67
N ALA A 68 3.64 6.68 3.11
CA ALA A 68 2.35 6.01 3.25
C ALA A 68 2.06 5.60 4.70
N LEU A 69 3.06 5.10 5.43
CA LEU A 69 2.93 4.76 6.84
C LEU A 69 2.67 6.00 7.70
N LEU A 70 3.41 7.08 7.46
CA LEU A 70 3.19 8.35 8.15
C LEU A 70 1.78 8.90 7.88
N PHE A 71 1.34 8.88 6.62
CA PHE A 71 0.01 9.30 6.21
C PHE A 71 -1.08 8.48 6.91
N THR A 72 -0.93 7.14 6.97
CA THR A 72 -1.87 6.27 7.68
C THR A 72 -1.94 6.62 9.16
N ASN A 73 -0.79 6.82 9.82
CA ASN A 73 -0.76 7.17 11.24
C ASN A 73 -1.43 8.53 11.50
N ILE A 74 -1.25 9.50 10.61
CA ILE A 74 -1.92 10.81 10.69
C ILE A 74 -3.45 10.61 10.58
N ILE A 75 -3.92 9.86 9.57
CA ILE A 75 -5.37 9.60 9.45
C ILE A 75 -5.89 8.90 10.69
N HIS A 76 -5.23 7.86 11.20
CA HIS A 76 -5.66 7.13 12.39
C HIS A 76 -5.70 8.00 13.66
N ALA A 77 -4.89 9.07 13.73
CA ALA A 77 -4.88 10.00 14.84
C ALA A 77 -6.08 10.98 14.81
N PHE A 78 -6.54 11.37 13.60
CA PHE A 78 -7.59 12.38 13.42
C PHE A 78 -8.95 11.81 13.02
N TYR A 79 -8.98 10.59 12.48
CA TYR A 79 -10.20 9.94 12.01
C TYR A 79 -10.29 8.52 12.54
N TYR A 80 -11.27 8.29 13.41
CA TYR A 80 -11.55 6.96 13.94
C TYR A 80 -12.73 6.34 13.21
N HIS A 81 -12.49 5.20 12.55
CA HIS A 81 -13.52 4.35 12.01
C HIS A 81 -13.42 2.97 12.70
N PRO A 82 -14.50 2.48 13.35
CA PRO A 82 -14.46 1.21 14.07
C PRO A 82 -14.24 0.05 13.08
N ARG A 83 -13.57 -1.01 13.55
CA ARG A 83 -13.37 -2.22 12.74
C ARG A 83 -14.59 -3.12 12.79
N PRO A 84 -14.83 -4.02 11.79
CA PRO A 84 -15.96 -4.92 11.79
C PRO A 84 -16.13 -5.70 13.08
N PHE A 85 -15.07 -6.31 13.60
CA PHE A 85 -15.13 -7.05 14.87
C PHE A 85 -15.46 -6.18 16.09
N ALA A 86 -15.05 -4.90 16.10
CA ALA A 86 -15.38 -3.96 17.18
C ALA A 86 -16.85 -3.54 17.15
N MET A 87 -17.52 -3.70 16.02
CA MET A 87 -18.96 -3.50 15.84
C MET A 87 -19.77 -4.78 16.04
N GLY A 88 -19.14 -5.90 16.41
CA GLY A 88 -19.79 -7.19 16.52
C GLY A 88 -20.23 -7.79 15.18
N LEU A 89 -19.60 -7.37 14.07
CA LEU A 89 -19.94 -7.83 12.73
C LEU A 89 -19.01 -8.97 12.27
N GLY A 90 -19.63 -10.01 11.69
CA GLY A 90 -18.93 -11.10 11.04
C GLY A 90 -18.06 -11.95 11.97
N HIS A 91 -17.10 -12.64 11.37
CA HIS A 91 -16.16 -13.54 12.04
C HIS A 91 -14.73 -12.99 11.97
N ALA A 92 -14.09 -12.75 13.11
CA ALA A 92 -12.68 -12.37 13.18
C ALA A 92 -11.80 -13.63 13.30
N LEU A 93 -11.07 -13.96 12.23
CA LEU A 93 -10.15 -15.12 12.21
C LEU A 93 -8.78 -14.81 12.79
N VAL A 94 -8.46 -13.53 13.02
CA VAL A 94 -7.17 -13.07 13.54
C VAL A 94 -7.38 -12.01 14.61
N GLY A 95 -6.51 -12.00 15.64
CA GLY A 95 -6.51 -10.95 16.64
C GLY A 95 -5.99 -9.63 16.05
N HIS A 96 -6.65 -8.53 16.39
CA HIS A 96 -6.23 -7.19 16.00
C HIS A 96 -6.57 -6.18 17.09
N GLY A 97 -5.73 -5.14 17.26
CA GLY A 97 -6.03 -4.02 18.17
C GLY A 97 -7.19 -3.16 17.66
N SER A 98 -7.86 -2.45 18.57
CA SER A 98 -9.01 -1.56 18.30
C SER A 98 -8.61 -0.19 17.72
N THR A 99 -7.52 -0.12 16.97
CA THR A 99 -7.13 1.10 16.21
C THR A 99 -8.10 1.35 15.06
N SER A 100 -8.08 2.57 14.48
CA SER A 100 -8.92 2.91 13.33
C SER A 100 -8.82 1.87 12.21
N SER A 101 -9.94 1.60 11.54
CA SER A 101 -10.02 0.69 10.40
C SER A 101 -9.50 1.32 9.11
N PHE A 102 -9.78 2.59 8.90
CA PHE A 102 -9.51 3.29 7.64
C PHE A 102 -8.24 4.17 7.69
N PRO A 103 -7.37 4.10 6.67
CA PRO A 103 -7.27 3.08 5.63
C PRO A 103 -6.59 1.81 6.13
N SER A 104 -6.68 0.71 5.37
CA SER A 104 -5.97 -0.54 5.68
C SER A 104 -4.46 -0.38 5.48
N MET A 105 -3.69 -0.29 6.57
CA MET A 105 -2.24 -0.13 6.51
C MET A 105 -1.55 -1.23 5.70
N HIS A 106 -2.00 -2.47 5.83
CA HIS A 106 -1.46 -3.62 5.09
C HIS A 106 -1.65 -3.46 3.59
N THR A 107 -2.89 -3.19 3.16
CA THR A 107 -3.21 -2.98 1.75
C THR A 107 -2.50 -1.77 1.19
N LEU A 108 -2.48 -0.65 1.94
CA LEU A 108 -1.81 0.58 1.52
C LEU A 108 -0.31 0.35 1.27
N THR A 109 0.38 -0.34 2.18
CA THR A 109 1.80 -0.64 2.05
C THR A 109 2.09 -1.45 0.79
N VAL A 110 1.37 -2.56 0.57
CA VAL A 110 1.60 -3.43 -0.59
C VAL A 110 1.23 -2.71 -1.89
N ALA A 111 0.13 -1.97 -1.92
CA ALA A 111 -0.28 -1.17 -3.08
C ALA A 111 0.72 -0.05 -3.39
N THR A 112 1.29 0.62 -2.37
CA THR A 112 2.34 1.63 -2.56
C THR A 112 3.58 1.04 -3.21
N ILE A 113 4.03 -0.14 -2.76
CA ILE A 113 5.13 -0.87 -3.39
C ILE A 113 4.80 -1.15 -4.86
N ALA A 114 3.61 -1.71 -5.12
CA ALA A 114 3.19 -2.07 -6.47
C ALA A 114 3.13 -0.87 -7.42
N PHE A 115 2.47 0.22 -7.03
CA PHE A 115 2.41 1.46 -7.81
C PHE A 115 3.78 2.10 -8.02
N SER A 116 4.66 2.05 -7.01
CA SER A 116 6.03 2.54 -7.12
C SER A 116 6.78 1.88 -8.28
N TYR A 117 6.70 0.55 -8.39
CA TYR A 117 7.33 -0.18 -9.50
C TYR A 117 6.60 0.05 -10.83
N LEU A 118 5.26 0.04 -10.81
CA LEU A 118 4.46 0.22 -12.02
C LEU A 118 4.72 1.58 -12.69
N LEU A 119 4.66 2.66 -11.91
CA LEU A 119 4.82 4.03 -12.41
C LEU A 119 6.29 4.36 -12.74
N SER A 120 7.24 3.59 -12.23
CA SER A 120 8.67 3.68 -12.60
C SER A 120 9.06 2.83 -13.81
N GLY A 121 8.10 2.26 -14.53
CA GLY A 121 8.33 1.50 -15.77
C GLY A 121 8.66 0.01 -15.57
N PHE A 122 8.66 -0.50 -14.34
CA PHE A 122 8.79 -1.93 -14.04
C PHE A 122 7.44 -2.64 -14.11
N ARG A 123 6.80 -2.58 -15.29
CA ARG A 123 5.38 -2.98 -15.47
C ARG A 123 5.07 -4.38 -14.96
N LYS A 124 5.89 -5.39 -15.26
CA LYS A 124 5.67 -6.78 -14.83
C LYS A 124 5.65 -6.90 -13.30
N ILE A 125 6.66 -6.33 -12.64
CA ILE A 125 6.77 -6.36 -11.17
C ILE A 125 5.60 -5.60 -10.54
N GLY A 126 5.29 -4.40 -11.05
CA GLY A 126 4.18 -3.59 -10.57
C GLY A 126 2.82 -4.26 -10.73
N SER A 127 2.54 -4.89 -11.89
CA SER A 127 1.28 -5.61 -12.11
C SER A 127 1.12 -6.84 -11.21
N ILE A 128 2.19 -7.63 -11.02
CA ILE A 128 2.18 -8.74 -10.05
C ILE A 128 1.96 -8.18 -8.63
N GLY A 129 2.63 -7.08 -8.28
CA GLY A 129 2.44 -6.40 -7.01
C GLY A 129 0.99 -5.94 -6.78
N LEU A 130 0.32 -5.39 -7.81
CA LEU A 130 -1.10 -4.99 -7.71
C LEU A 130 -2.02 -6.20 -7.50
N LEU A 131 -1.78 -7.32 -8.18
CA LEU A 131 -2.51 -8.56 -7.95
C LEU A 131 -2.36 -9.03 -6.50
N LEU A 132 -1.11 -9.06 -5.99
CA LEU A 132 -0.83 -9.41 -4.60
C LEU A 132 -1.48 -8.43 -3.61
N SER A 133 -1.51 -7.13 -3.93
CA SER A 133 -2.21 -6.12 -3.13
C SER A 133 -3.71 -6.39 -3.05
N GLY A 134 -4.32 -6.82 -4.17
CA GLY A 134 -5.72 -7.25 -4.20
C GLY A 134 -5.99 -8.47 -3.33
N ILE A 135 -5.09 -9.46 -3.37
CA ILE A 135 -5.19 -10.66 -2.52
C ILE A 135 -5.04 -10.29 -1.04
N VAL A 136 -4.08 -9.42 -0.70
CA VAL A 136 -3.94 -8.91 0.68
C VAL A 136 -5.19 -8.13 1.09
N GLY A 137 -5.69 -7.21 0.26
CA GLY A 137 -6.89 -6.43 0.55
C GLY A 137 -8.12 -7.33 0.79
N TRP A 138 -8.36 -8.29 -0.10
CA TRP A 138 -9.42 -9.29 0.06
C TRP A 138 -9.24 -10.07 1.38
N SER A 139 -8.04 -10.54 1.66
CA SER A 139 -7.78 -11.32 2.88
C SER A 139 -8.07 -10.52 4.16
N ARG A 140 -7.81 -9.20 4.16
CA ARG A 140 -8.12 -8.33 5.33
C ARG A 140 -9.63 -8.21 5.58
N ILE A 141 -10.44 -8.21 4.51
CA ILE A 141 -11.90 -8.22 4.62
C ILE A 141 -12.36 -9.61 5.09
N TYR A 142 -11.85 -10.66 4.44
CA TYR A 142 -12.22 -12.05 4.73
C TYR A 142 -11.93 -12.43 6.19
N VAL A 143 -10.77 -12.06 6.74
CA VAL A 143 -10.43 -12.36 8.15
C VAL A 143 -11.11 -11.44 9.17
N GLY A 144 -11.98 -10.52 8.74
CA GLY A 144 -12.88 -9.76 9.61
C GLY A 144 -12.30 -8.50 10.23
N VAL A 145 -11.20 -7.93 9.70
CA VAL A 145 -10.49 -6.80 10.33
C VAL A 145 -10.62 -5.47 9.59
N HIS A 146 -11.09 -5.48 8.34
CA HIS A 146 -11.31 -4.27 7.53
C HIS A 146 -12.58 -4.35 6.70
N PHE A 147 -13.15 -3.19 6.40
CA PHE A 147 -14.24 -3.05 5.44
C PHE A 147 -13.71 -2.95 3.99
N PRO A 148 -14.55 -3.24 2.97
CA PRO A 148 -14.18 -3.04 1.57
C PRO A 148 -13.70 -1.62 1.24
N PHE A 149 -14.33 -0.59 1.80
CA PHE A 149 -13.93 0.80 1.55
C PHE A 149 -12.60 1.17 2.20
N ASP A 150 -12.17 0.50 3.27
CA ASP A 150 -10.82 0.65 3.82
C ASP A 150 -9.76 0.20 2.80
N VAL A 151 -10.06 -0.89 2.09
CA VAL A 151 -9.21 -1.48 1.06
C VAL A 151 -9.17 -0.60 -0.19
N ILE A 152 -10.35 -0.19 -0.69
CA ILE A 152 -10.45 0.69 -1.87
C ILE A 152 -9.73 2.03 -1.60
N GLY A 153 -9.99 2.64 -0.45
CA GLY A 153 -9.30 3.88 -0.05
C GLY A 153 -7.79 3.71 0.02
N SER A 154 -7.31 2.54 0.47
CA SER A 154 -5.87 2.22 0.48
C SER A 154 -5.25 2.22 -0.92
N PHE A 155 -5.93 1.67 -1.94
CA PHE A 155 -5.45 1.72 -3.32
C PHE A 155 -5.40 3.14 -3.87
N VAL A 156 -6.45 3.93 -3.61
CA VAL A 156 -6.52 5.33 -4.05
C VAL A 156 -5.39 6.14 -3.41
N PHE A 157 -5.20 6.03 -2.11
CA PHE A 157 -4.13 6.75 -1.41
C PHE A 157 -2.74 6.28 -1.81
N ALA A 158 -2.52 4.98 -2.01
CA ALA A 158 -1.26 4.45 -2.50
C ALA A 158 -0.89 5.06 -3.86
N PHE A 159 -1.85 5.11 -4.78
CA PHE A 159 -1.64 5.73 -6.09
C PHE A 159 -1.32 7.22 -5.96
N MET A 160 -2.10 7.98 -5.18
CA MET A 160 -1.90 9.43 -4.99
C MET A 160 -0.54 9.73 -4.35
N ILE A 161 -0.14 8.98 -3.33
CA ILE A 161 1.15 9.15 -2.65
C ILE A 161 2.29 8.92 -3.63
N VAL A 162 2.28 7.82 -4.38
CA VAL A 162 3.36 7.50 -5.33
C VAL A 162 3.40 8.51 -6.46
N TRP A 163 2.26 8.85 -7.05
CA TRP A 163 2.16 9.81 -8.14
C TRP A 163 2.61 11.22 -7.71
N GLY A 164 2.08 11.72 -6.58
CA GLY A 164 2.41 13.04 -6.06
C GLY A 164 3.86 13.17 -5.63
N THR A 165 4.40 12.16 -4.94
CA THR A 165 5.81 12.17 -4.51
C THR A 165 6.76 12.06 -5.69
N ASN A 166 6.43 11.27 -6.73
CA ASN A 166 7.21 11.24 -7.97
C ASN A 166 7.20 12.59 -8.69
N TYR A 167 6.04 13.23 -8.78
CA TYR A 167 5.91 14.55 -9.41
C TYR A 167 6.82 15.58 -8.72
N ILE A 168 6.76 15.67 -7.40
CA ILE A 168 7.59 16.56 -6.59
C ILE A 168 9.09 16.25 -6.81
N TYR A 169 9.47 14.98 -6.76
CA TYR A 169 10.86 14.55 -6.93
C TYR A 169 11.42 14.97 -8.30
N GLU A 170 10.68 14.74 -9.40
CA GLU A 170 11.15 15.11 -10.75
C GLU A 170 11.25 16.63 -10.93
N GLU A 171 10.32 17.41 -10.37
CA GLU A 171 10.37 18.86 -10.41
C GLU A 171 11.62 19.42 -9.70
N TYR A 172 11.92 18.93 -8.48
CA TYR A 172 13.12 19.33 -7.76
C TYR A 172 14.40 18.87 -8.46
N ARG A 173 14.43 17.69 -9.02
CA ARG A 173 15.57 17.18 -9.80
C ARG A 173 15.87 18.07 -11.00
N ILE A 174 14.85 18.48 -11.75
CA ILE A 174 15.00 19.36 -12.92
C ILE A 174 15.51 20.75 -12.48
N LYS A 175 14.95 21.32 -11.41
CA LYS A 175 15.43 22.61 -10.87
C LYS A 175 16.90 22.54 -10.47
N LEU A 176 17.31 21.51 -9.75
CA LEU A 176 18.68 21.32 -9.31
C LEU A 176 19.65 21.18 -10.51
N MET A 177 19.27 20.39 -11.52
CA MET A 177 20.08 20.22 -12.73
C MET A 177 20.25 21.54 -13.49
N LYS A 178 19.20 22.37 -13.59
CA LYS A 178 19.29 23.71 -14.21
C LYS A 178 20.21 24.65 -13.42
N MET A 179 20.15 24.63 -12.10
CA MET A 179 21.05 25.45 -11.25
C MET A 179 22.53 25.08 -11.40
N ILE A 180 22.81 23.79 -11.59
CA ILE A 180 24.19 23.30 -11.76
C ILE A 180 24.70 23.55 -13.19
N ALA A 181 23.84 23.55 -14.21
CA ALA A 181 24.21 23.74 -15.61
C ALA A 181 24.49 25.23 -16.00
N VAL A 182 23.88 26.19 -15.31
CA VAL A 182 24.03 27.64 -15.62
C VAL A 182 25.45 28.19 -15.41
N PRO A 183 26.25 27.79 -14.42
CA PRO A 183 27.61 28.37 -14.24
C PRO A 183 28.62 27.95 -15.31
N VAL A 184 28.41 26.83 -16.02
CA VAL A 184 29.39 26.29 -16.99
C VAL A 184 29.39 27.06 -18.33
N ILE A 185 28.32 27.79 -18.63
CA ILE A 185 28.17 28.51 -19.91
C ILE A 185 28.78 29.92 -19.83
N GLU A 186 28.80 30.56 -18.67
CA GLU A 186 29.36 31.93 -18.52
C GLU A 186 30.87 31.96 -18.45
N GLU A 187 31.54 30.89 -18.03
CA GLU A 187 33.03 30.85 -17.94
C GLU A 187 33.73 30.58 -19.29
N ASN A 188 33.02 30.20 -20.34
CA ASN A 188 33.58 29.92 -21.66
C ASN A 188 33.37 31.04 -22.70
N ILE A 189 32.88 32.23 -22.29
CA ILE A 189 32.61 33.38 -23.20
C ILE A 189 33.48 34.59 -22.86
N LEU A 190 34.40 34.51 -21.90
CA LEU A 190 35.43 35.50 -21.59
C LEU A 190 36.80 34.97 -21.99
#